data_9468796b6e13039f8702245c9843dace
#
_entry.id   9468796b6e13039f8702245c9843dace
#
_cell.length_a   1.000
_cell.length_b   1.000
_cell.length_c   1.000
_cell.angle_alpha   90.00
_cell.angle_beta   90.00
_cell.angle_gamma   90.00
#
_symmetry.space_group_name_H-M   'P 1'
#
loop_
_entity.id
_entity.type
_entity.pdbx_description
1 polymer ?
#
loop_
_entity_poly.entity_id
_entity_poly.type
_entity_poly.pdbx_seq_one_letter_code
_entity_poly.pdbx_strand_id
1 'polypeptide(L)'
;TKILKEILKEIGELKKGQDKLKKEISNLKSAGPANPNKGVAAKGGKKNVPIGNSMVLGKADAPVTITKWTDFQWPYCAKSVSLIDEIMAKYPNDVKVVVKNFPLSFHKQARTAAKYALAADRQGKYKEMYHMIFCGTTDSVPQDQCTAWRKLKANEHLPLEYAAELGLDVEKLKKDMADPYYEELIKKESLELAQNFER
;
A
#
# COMPACT_ATOMS: atom_id res chain seq x y z
N THR A 1 3.64 -51.54 28.31
CA THR A 1 2.40 -50.91 28.68
C THR A 1 1.88 -50.08 27.52
N LYS A 2 0.55 -49.93 27.38
CA LYS A 2 -0.13 -49.31 26.23
C LYS A 2 0.34 -47.87 25.98
N ILE A 3 0.52 -47.13 27.05
CA ILE A 3 1.02 -45.72 27.05
C ILE A 3 2.42 -45.62 26.44
N LEU A 4 3.32 -46.53 26.74
CA LEU A 4 4.68 -46.52 26.18
C LEU A 4 4.68 -46.72 24.67
N LYS A 5 3.77 -47.57 24.15
CA LYS A 5 3.62 -47.77 22.69
C LYS A 5 3.04 -46.53 21.98
N GLU A 6 2.11 -45.83 22.63
CA GLU A 6 1.56 -44.56 22.10
C GLU A 6 2.63 -43.47 22.03
N ILE A 7 3.37 -43.28 23.12
CA ILE A 7 4.48 -42.30 23.16
C ILE A 7 5.55 -42.61 22.09
N LEU A 8 5.92 -43.89 21.93
CA LEU A 8 6.88 -44.29 20.89
C LEU A 8 6.36 -44.03 19.47
N LYS A 9 5.05 -44.16 19.26
CA LYS A 9 4.40 -43.83 17.98
C LYS A 9 4.45 -42.35 17.70
N GLU A 10 4.08 -41.52 18.66
CA GLU A 10 4.13 -40.05 18.52
C GLU A 10 5.56 -39.52 18.30
N ILE A 11 6.55 -40.08 19.02
CA ILE A 11 7.96 -39.77 18.80
C ILE A 11 8.39 -40.14 17.38
N GLY A 12 7.88 -41.25 16.86
CA GLY A 12 8.15 -41.70 15.48
C GLY A 12 7.55 -40.74 14.44
N GLU A 13 6.35 -40.23 14.67
CA GLU A 13 5.69 -39.22 13.80
C GLU A 13 6.39 -37.86 13.84
N LEU A 14 6.76 -37.39 15.03
CA LEU A 14 7.55 -36.17 15.22
C LEU A 14 8.90 -36.27 14.48
N LYS A 15 9.59 -37.43 14.58
CA LYS A 15 10.86 -37.63 13.90
C LYS A 15 10.71 -37.60 12.37
N LYS A 16 9.64 -38.16 11.83
CA LYS A 16 9.32 -38.07 10.39
C LYS A 16 9.03 -36.62 9.96
N GLY A 17 8.30 -35.86 10.79
CA GLY A 17 8.06 -34.44 10.58
C GLY A 17 9.34 -33.62 10.56
N GLN A 18 10.25 -33.89 11.49
CA GLN A 18 11.57 -33.23 11.54
C GLN A 18 12.44 -33.55 10.31
N ASP A 19 12.45 -34.81 9.87
CA ASP A 19 13.22 -35.22 8.70
C ASP A 19 12.67 -34.57 7.41
N LYS A 20 11.34 -34.44 7.30
CA LYS A 20 10.70 -33.72 6.20
C LYS A 20 11.09 -32.25 6.20
N LEU A 21 11.01 -31.56 7.35
CA LEU A 21 11.44 -30.18 7.51
C LEU A 21 12.94 -29.99 7.20
N LYS A 22 13.81 -30.88 7.68
CA LYS A 22 15.24 -30.85 7.33
C LYS A 22 15.47 -30.97 5.83
N LYS A 23 14.72 -31.79 5.15
CA LYS A 23 14.81 -31.98 3.70
C LYS A 23 14.33 -30.73 2.94
N GLU A 24 13.25 -30.11 3.40
CA GLU A 24 12.77 -28.83 2.85
C GLU A 24 13.77 -27.69 3.08
N ILE A 25 14.33 -27.56 4.28
CA ILE A 25 15.39 -26.61 4.61
C ILE A 25 16.66 -26.85 3.77
N SER A 26 17.03 -28.10 3.54
CA SER A 26 18.16 -28.47 2.68
C SER A 26 17.91 -28.08 1.22
N ASN A 27 16.69 -28.27 0.72
CA ASN A 27 16.28 -27.86 -0.62
C ASN A 27 16.23 -26.34 -0.75
N LEU A 28 15.87 -25.60 0.32
CA LEU A 28 15.91 -24.15 0.37
C LEU A 28 17.36 -23.61 0.43
N LYS A 29 18.27 -24.35 1.07
CA LYS A 29 19.71 -24.00 1.13
C LYS A 29 20.47 -24.33 -0.14
N SER A 30 20.05 -25.36 -0.88
CA SER A 30 20.62 -25.72 -2.18
C SER A 30 20.07 -24.86 -3.33
N ALA A 31 18.88 -24.31 -3.21
CA ALA A 31 18.48 -23.10 -3.91
C ALA A 31 19.27 -21.97 -3.27
N GLY A 32 20.48 -21.70 -3.75
CA GLY A 32 21.36 -20.65 -3.23
C GLY A 32 20.60 -19.35 -2.91
N PRO A 33 21.18 -18.39 -2.16
CA PRO A 33 20.44 -17.22 -1.73
C PRO A 33 19.70 -16.69 -2.93
N ALA A 34 18.38 -16.73 -2.89
CA ALA A 34 17.53 -16.20 -3.94
C ALA A 34 18.07 -14.77 -4.14
N ASN A 35 18.77 -14.57 -5.24
CA ASN A 35 19.25 -13.25 -5.60
C ASN A 35 17.99 -12.39 -5.60
N PRO A 36 17.81 -11.46 -4.66
CA PRO A 36 16.62 -10.62 -4.64
C PRO A 36 16.48 -9.81 -5.93
N ASN A 37 17.53 -9.78 -6.75
CA ASN A 37 17.53 -9.26 -8.12
C ASN A 37 17.18 -10.28 -9.20
N LYS A 38 16.96 -11.56 -8.90
CA LYS A 38 16.16 -12.47 -9.71
C LYS A 38 14.67 -12.31 -9.38
N GLY A 39 14.25 -11.10 -9.12
CA GLY A 39 12.87 -10.70 -9.29
C GLY A 39 12.48 -11.09 -10.70
N VAL A 40 11.32 -11.69 -10.84
CA VAL A 40 10.61 -11.93 -12.08
C VAL A 40 10.97 -10.80 -13.03
N ALA A 41 11.89 -11.07 -13.96
CA ALA A 41 12.17 -10.13 -15.03
C ALA A 41 10.83 -10.01 -15.76
N ALA A 42 10.09 -8.99 -15.43
CA ALA A 42 8.91 -8.66 -16.18
C ALA A 42 9.35 -8.65 -17.64
N LYS A 43 8.71 -9.42 -18.49
CA LYS A 43 8.94 -9.48 -19.94
C LYS A 43 8.57 -8.15 -20.61
N GLY A 44 8.82 -7.04 -19.94
CA GLY A 44 8.61 -5.69 -20.39
C GLY A 44 9.89 -4.90 -20.13
N GLY A 45 10.45 -4.26 -21.14
CA GLY A 45 11.58 -3.36 -21.01
C GLY A 45 11.34 -2.27 -19.95
N LYS A 46 12.37 -1.53 -19.58
CA LYS A 46 12.28 -0.39 -18.66
C LYS A 46 11.10 0.52 -19.06
N LYS A 47 10.23 0.78 -18.12
CA LYS A 47 9.10 1.71 -18.30
C LYS A 47 9.48 3.06 -17.71
N ASN A 48 9.25 4.11 -18.48
CA ASN A 48 9.40 5.46 -17.97
C ASN A 48 8.06 5.92 -17.41
N VAL A 49 7.94 5.96 -16.08
CA VAL A 49 6.75 6.45 -15.38
C VAL A 49 7.05 7.85 -14.86
N PRO A 50 6.48 8.89 -15.47
CA PRO A 50 6.74 10.25 -15.04
C PRO A 50 6.13 10.50 -13.66
N ILE A 51 6.82 11.27 -12.81
CA ILE A 51 6.26 11.73 -11.53
C ILE A 51 5.05 12.63 -11.82
N GLY A 52 5.20 13.56 -12.74
CA GLY A 52 4.14 14.53 -13.08
C GLY A 52 3.69 15.33 -11.86
N ASN A 53 2.37 15.46 -11.71
CA ASN A 53 1.74 16.15 -10.58
C ASN A 53 1.27 15.17 -9.50
N SER A 54 1.80 13.95 -9.48
CA SER A 54 1.46 12.95 -8.47
C SER A 54 2.07 13.31 -7.11
N MET A 55 1.44 12.83 -6.05
CA MET A 55 1.90 13.09 -4.69
C MET A 55 3.22 12.37 -4.41
N VAL A 56 4.16 13.07 -3.78
CA VAL A 56 5.46 12.54 -3.42
C VAL A 56 5.59 12.51 -1.90
N LEU A 57 5.83 11.34 -1.35
CA LEU A 57 6.16 11.14 0.05
C LEU A 57 7.68 10.95 0.18
N GLY A 58 8.29 11.58 1.17
CA GLY A 58 9.75 11.56 1.38
C GLY A 58 10.47 12.74 0.70
N LYS A 59 11.79 12.67 0.64
CA LYS A 59 12.61 13.74 0.06
C LYS A 59 12.51 13.72 -1.46
N ALA A 60 12.25 14.89 -2.06
CA ALA A 60 12.08 15.03 -3.50
C ALA A 60 13.32 14.61 -4.31
N ASP A 61 14.51 14.78 -3.75
CA ASP A 61 15.82 14.44 -4.33
C ASP A 61 16.30 13.02 -4.01
N ALA A 62 15.52 12.22 -3.27
CA ALA A 62 15.86 10.83 -2.97
C ALA A 62 16.13 10.03 -4.25
N PRO A 63 17.25 9.25 -4.31
CA PRO A 63 17.71 8.60 -5.54
C PRO A 63 16.80 7.43 -5.97
N VAL A 64 16.11 6.77 -5.04
CA VAL A 64 15.22 5.65 -5.33
C VAL A 64 13.78 6.13 -5.33
N THR A 65 13.07 5.85 -6.42
CA THR A 65 11.64 6.18 -6.54
C THR A 65 10.81 4.90 -6.56
N ILE A 66 9.89 4.76 -5.62
CA ILE A 66 8.85 3.73 -5.63
C ILE A 66 7.57 4.38 -6.17
N THR A 67 7.06 3.91 -7.32
CA THR A 67 5.77 4.37 -7.82
C THR A 67 4.69 3.38 -7.41
N LYS A 68 3.67 3.87 -6.71
CA LYS A 68 2.55 3.10 -6.20
C LYS A 68 1.25 3.63 -6.77
N TRP A 69 0.51 2.80 -7.51
CA TRP A 69 -0.88 3.09 -7.86
C TRP A 69 -1.80 2.65 -6.74
N THR A 70 -2.70 3.54 -6.34
CA THR A 70 -3.51 3.40 -5.12
C THR A 70 -5.00 3.45 -5.45
N ASP A 71 -5.71 2.48 -4.90
CA ASP A 71 -7.16 2.48 -4.77
C ASP A 71 -7.51 2.39 -3.28
N PHE A 72 -8.19 3.40 -2.75
CA PHE A 72 -8.51 3.49 -1.32
C PHE A 72 -9.49 2.41 -0.83
N GLN A 73 -10.21 1.74 -1.74
CA GLN A 73 -11.10 0.63 -1.40
C GLN A 73 -10.44 -0.75 -1.57
N TRP A 74 -9.21 -0.82 -2.08
CA TRP A 74 -8.54 -2.08 -2.32
C TRP A 74 -7.74 -2.55 -1.09
N PRO A 75 -8.03 -3.77 -0.56
CA PRO A 75 -7.38 -4.27 0.66
C PRO A 75 -5.86 -4.35 0.59
N TYR A 76 -5.33 -4.68 -0.58
CA TYR A 76 -3.87 -4.76 -0.76
C TYR A 76 -3.22 -3.36 -0.75
N CYS A 77 -3.95 -2.32 -1.18
CA CYS A 77 -3.47 -0.94 -1.02
C CYS A 77 -3.41 -0.54 0.45
N ALA A 78 -4.42 -0.91 1.25
CA ALA A 78 -4.40 -0.69 2.69
C ALA A 78 -3.22 -1.42 3.36
N LYS A 79 -3.06 -2.71 3.08
CA LYS A 79 -1.95 -3.51 3.63
C LYS A 79 -0.56 -2.97 3.28
N SER A 80 -0.43 -2.31 2.14
CA SER A 80 0.86 -1.77 1.72
C SER A 80 1.24 -0.45 2.40
N VAL A 81 0.35 0.16 3.21
CA VAL A 81 0.64 1.43 3.90
C VAL A 81 1.78 1.23 4.90
N SER A 82 1.64 0.31 5.84
CA SER A 82 2.69 0.05 6.84
C SER A 82 4.02 -0.37 6.22
N LEU A 83 4.00 -1.20 5.15
CA LEU A 83 5.22 -1.57 4.45
C LEU A 83 5.94 -0.33 3.86
N ILE A 84 5.20 0.59 3.29
CA ILE A 84 5.76 1.85 2.76
C ILE A 84 6.33 2.70 3.90
N ASP A 85 5.63 2.80 5.02
CA ASP A 85 6.12 3.53 6.19
C ASP A 85 7.41 2.95 6.74
N GLU A 86 7.50 1.62 6.85
CA GLU A 86 8.72 0.93 7.28
C GLU A 86 9.89 1.20 6.34
N ILE A 87 9.66 1.14 5.02
CA ILE A 87 10.69 1.43 4.01
C ILE A 87 11.15 2.89 4.14
N MET A 88 10.22 3.82 4.25
CA MET A 88 10.54 5.25 4.36
C MET A 88 11.24 5.59 5.67
N ALA A 89 10.87 4.94 6.77
CA ALA A 89 11.54 5.09 8.06
C ALA A 89 12.97 4.54 8.04
N LYS A 90 13.17 3.41 7.36
CA LYS A 90 14.48 2.76 7.23
C LYS A 90 15.43 3.49 6.28
N TYR A 91 14.89 4.13 5.26
CA TYR A 91 15.66 4.79 4.19
C TYR A 91 15.17 6.23 3.94
N PRO A 92 15.21 7.11 4.97
CA PRO A 92 14.55 8.43 4.90
C PRO A 92 15.21 9.40 3.91
N ASN A 93 16.46 9.14 3.54
CA ASN A 93 17.21 9.98 2.60
C ASN A 93 17.31 9.36 1.19
N ASP A 94 17.06 8.06 1.08
CA ASP A 94 17.36 7.31 -0.14
C ASP A 94 16.09 6.95 -0.93
N VAL A 95 14.93 6.93 -0.28
CA VAL A 95 13.67 6.50 -0.89
C VAL A 95 12.63 7.60 -0.85
N LYS A 96 11.97 7.81 -1.98
CA LYS A 96 10.71 8.55 -2.10
C LYS A 96 9.64 7.67 -2.71
N VAL A 97 8.40 7.95 -2.36
CA VAL A 97 7.24 7.22 -2.88
C VAL A 97 6.36 8.18 -3.67
N VAL A 98 6.13 7.85 -4.93
CA VAL A 98 5.18 8.56 -5.78
C VAL A 98 3.86 7.82 -5.71
N VAL A 99 2.84 8.46 -5.16
CA VAL A 99 1.50 7.91 -5.04
C VAL A 99 0.66 8.40 -6.21
N LYS A 100 0.20 7.47 -7.03
CA LYS A 100 -0.71 7.70 -8.16
C LYS A 100 -2.06 7.07 -7.87
N ASN A 101 -3.11 7.66 -8.40
CA ASN A 101 -4.47 7.20 -8.15
C ASN A 101 -4.95 6.26 -9.26
N PHE A 102 -5.50 5.12 -8.86
CA PHE A 102 -6.10 4.14 -9.77
C PHE A 102 -7.38 3.57 -9.16
N PRO A 103 -8.44 4.38 -9.02
CA PRO A 103 -9.71 3.91 -8.50
C PRO A 103 -10.36 2.96 -9.49
N LEU A 104 -10.55 1.70 -9.08
CA LEU A 104 -11.19 0.67 -9.87
C LEU A 104 -12.68 1.00 -10.09
N SER A 105 -13.21 0.70 -11.27
CA SER A 105 -14.57 1.10 -11.67
C SER A 105 -15.67 0.54 -10.77
N PHE A 106 -15.45 -0.62 -10.16
CA PHE A 106 -16.38 -1.26 -9.22
C PHE A 106 -16.23 -0.77 -7.78
N HIS A 107 -15.20 0.00 -7.45
CA HIS A 107 -14.98 0.64 -6.17
C HIS A 107 -15.61 2.05 -6.16
N LYS A 108 -16.89 2.12 -5.89
CA LYS A 108 -17.74 3.31 -6.11
C LYS A 108 -17.25 4.60 -5.43
N GLN A 109 -16.49 4.49 -4.36
CA GLN A 109 -16.05 5.64 -3.55
C GLN A 109 -14.53 5.80 -3.49
N ALA A 110 -13.76 4.93 -4.12
CA ALA A 110 -12.31 5.05 -4.17
C ALA A 110 -11.88 6.40 -4.80
N ARG A 111 -12.62 6.85 -5.81
CA ARG A 111 -12.40 8.16 -6.46
C ARG A 111 -12.68 9.33 -5.53
N THR A 112 -13.75 9.26 -4.76
CA THR A 112 -14.06 10.29 -3.75
C THR A 112 -13.00 10.33 -2.64
N ALA A 113 -12.58 9.17 -2.14
CA ALA A 113 -11.50 9.07 -1.16
C ALA A 113 -10.18 9.66 -1.68
N ALA A 114 -9.83 9.37 -2.94
CA ALA A 114 -8.67 9.97 -3.60
C ALA A 114 -8.75 11.50 -3.65
N LYS A 115 -9.93 12.05 -3.97
CA LYS A 115 -10.14 13.51 -3.99
C LYS A 115 -9.98 14.15 -2.62
N TYR A 116 -10.42 13.50 -1.55
CA TYR A 116 -10.18 13.98 -0.18
C TYR A 116 -8.68 14.09 0.14
N ALA A 117 -7.91 13.05 -0.16
CA ALA A 117 -6.48 13.06 0.06
C ALA A 117 -5.77 14.15 -0.77
N LEU A 118 -6.14 14.27 -2.06
CA LEU A 118 -5.58 15.28 -2.96
C LEU A 118 -5.98 16.72 -2.55
N ALA A 119 -7.20 16.94 -2.09
CA ALA A 119 -7.63 18.24 -1.60
C ALA A 119 -6.94 18.62 -0.29
N ALA A 120 -6.66 17.66 0.57
CA ALA A 120 -5.88 17.88 1.79
C ALA A 120 -4.44 18.33 1.49
N ASP A 121 -3.88 17.97 0.33
CA ASP A 121 -2.56 18.44 -0.12
C ASP A 121 -2.48 19.95 -0.25
N ARG A 122 -3.55 20.63 -0.70
CA ARG A 122 -3.61 22.10 -0.77
C ARG A 122 -3.47 22.78 0.59
N GLN A 123 -3.59 22.01 1.65
CA GLN A 123 -3.39 22.44 3.03
C GLN A 123 -2.18 21.76 3.69
N GLY A 124 -1.32 21.12 2.86
CA GLY A 124 -0.08 20.47 3.30
C GLY A 124 -0.29 19.18 4.09
N LYS A 125 -1.45 18.51 3.95
CA LYS A 125 -1.85 17.36 4.76
C LYS A 125 -2.23 16.11 3.94
N TYR A 126 -1.59 15.93 2.76
CA TYR A 126 -1.85 14.75 1.93
C TYR A 126 -1.54 13.45 2.66
N LYS A 127 -0.34 13.34 3.24
CA LYS A 127 0.13 12.12 3.90
C LYS A 127 -0.78 11.76 5.08
N GLU A 128 -1.09 12.73 5.91
CA GLU A 128 -1.94 12.52 7.08
C GLU A 128 -3.35 12.09 6.66
N MET A 129 -3.97 12.73 5.69
CA MET A 129 -5.29 12.34 5.18
C MET A 129 -5.27 10.95 4.54
N TYR A 130 -4.23 10.62 3.79
CA TYR A 130 -4.01 9.29 3.20
C TYR A 130 -3.97 8.21 4.29
N HIS A 131 -3.25 8.45 5.39
CA HIS A 131 -3.17 7.56 6.54
C HIS A 131 -4.50 7.45 7.28
N MET A 132 -5.16 8.58 7.56
CA MET A 132 -6.47 8.58 8.20
C MET A 132 -7.50 7.76 7.42
N ILE A 133 -7.54 7.89 6.10
CA ILE A 133 -8.47 7.14 5.26
C ILE A 133 -8.19 5.63 5.31
N PHE A 134 -6.93 5.19 5.32
CA PHE A 134 -6.61 3.77 5.36
C PHE A 134 -6.55 3.17 6.77
N CYS A 135 -6.05 3.92 7.74
CA CYS A 135 -5.65 3.38 9.04
C CYS A 135 -6.41 4.02 10.22
N GLY A 136 -7.17 5.11 9.99
CA GLY A 136 -7.87 5.85 11.05
C GLY A 136 -6.93 6.59 12.01
N THR A 137 -5.64 6.73 11.66
CA THR A 137 -4.62 7.42 12.45
C THR A 137 -3.54 7.96 11.53
N THR A 138 -2.79 8.96 11.99
CA THR A 138 -1.60 9.48 11.30
C THR A 138 -0.32 8.72 11.65
N ASP A 139 -0.37 7.90 12.69
CA ASP A 139 0.76 7.12 13.17
C ASP A 139 1.03 5.91 12.27
N SER A 140 2.27 5.47 12.24
CA SER A 140 2.63 4.21 11.61
C SER A 140 2.10 3.05 12.45
N VAL A 141 1.26 2.22 11.88
CA VAL A 141 0.58 1.12 12.55
C VAL A 141 0.84 -0.21 11.84
N PRO A 142 0.70 -1.37 12.55
CA PRO A 142 0.79 -2.68 11.94
C PRO A 142 -0.15 -2.86 10.74
N GLN A 143 0.24 -3.72 9.81
CA GLN A 143 -0.45 -3.94 8.54
C GLN A 143 -1.94 -4.32 8.69
N ASP A 144 -2.28 -5.03 9.74
CA ASP A 144 -3.65 -5.49 10.03
C ASP A 144 -4.57 -4.38 10.56
N GLN A 145 -4.01 -3.26 11.00
CA GLN A 145 -4.78 -2.10 11.46
C GLN A 145 -5.21 -1.18 10.32
N CYS A 146 -4.53 -1.23 9.18
CA CYS A 146 -4.95 -0.49 8.00
C CYS A 146 -5.96 -1.29 7.20
N THR A 147 -7.13 -0.72 6.97
CA THR A 147 -8.23 -1.37 6.26
C THR A 147 -8.62 -0.60 5.02
N ALA A 148 -9.04 -1.33 3.98
CA ALA A 148 -9.61 -0.68 2.83
C ALA A 148 -10.88 0.08 3.23
N TRP A 149 -11.10 1.21 2.60
CA TRP A 149 -12.30 2.03 2.75
C TRP A 149 -13.56 1.29 2.25
N ARG A 150 -13.98 0.23 2.96
CA ARG A 150 -14.92 -0.76 2.45
C ARG A 150 -16.39 -0.53 2.77
N LYS A 151 -16.71 0.09 3.91
CA LYS A 151 -18.09 0.21 4.40
C LYS A 151 -18.58 1.64 4.26
N LEU A 152 -18.81 2.06 3.08
CA LEU A 152 -18.74 3.46 2.74
C LEU A 152 -20.01 4.25 2.94
N LYS A 153 -21.18 3.64 2.86
CA LYS A 153 -22.40 4.40 3.23
C LYS A 153 -22.41 4.85 4.68
N ALA A 154 -21.90 3.99 5.57
CA ALA A 154 -21.80 4.35 6.99
C ALA A 154 -20.64 5.31 7.30
N ASN A 155 -19.63 5.41 6.43
CA ASN A 155 -18.38 6.12 6.68
C ASN A 155 -18.13 7.29 5.72
N GLU A 156 -19.11 7.67 4.90
CA GLU A 156 -18.98 8.78 3.94
C GLU A 156 -18.61 10.12 4.62
N HIS A 157 -19.01 10.30 5.88
CA HIS A 157 -18.72 11.47 6.68
C HIS A 157 -17.29 11.50 7.26
N LEU A 158 -16.67 10.33 7.46
CA LEU A 158 -15.37 10.23 8.15
C LEU A 158 -14.26 11.09 7.55
N PRO A 159 -14.08 11.24 6.22
CA PRO A 159 -13.03 12.12 5.71
C PRO A 159 -13.19 13.59 6.11
N LEU A 160 -14.40 14.05 6.38
CA LEU A 160 -14.64 15.40 6.89
C LEU A 160 -14.31 15.49 8.39
N GLU A 161 -14.58 14.44 9.16
CA GLU A 161 -14.17 14.34 10.55
C GLU A 161 -12.65 14.28 10.65
N TYR A 162 -11.99 13.45 9.84
CA TYR A 162 -10.53 13.40 9.74
C TYR A 162 -9.93 14.75 9.36
N ALA A 163 -10.57 15.48 8.45
CA ALA A 163 -10.12 16.82 8.10
C ALA A 163 -10.15 17.77 9.31
N ALA A 164 -11.22 17.72 10.11
CA ALA A 164 -11.33 18.51 11.34
C ALA A 164 -10.28 18.09 12.38
N GLU A 165 -10.06 16.79 12.58
CA GLU A 165 -9.01 16.25 13.47
C GLU A 165 -7.61 16.68 13.04
N LEU A 166 -7.36 16.76 11.73
CA LEU A 166 -6.09 17.23 11.17
C LEU A 166 -5.93 18.74 11.20
N GLY A 167 -6.93 19.48 11.69
CA GLY A 167 -6.94 20.95 11.74
C GLY A 167 -7.07 21.61 10.37
N LEU A 168 -7.66 20.90 9.39
CA LEU A 168 -7.92 21.45 8.06
C LEU A 168 -9.17 22.36 8.08
N ASP A 169 -9.15 23.36 7.21
CA ASP A 169 -10.35 24.09 6.86
C ASP A 169 -11.27 23.18 6.03
N VAL A 170 -12.34 22.70 6.67
CA VAL A 170 -13.28 21.74 6.08
C VAL A 170 -14.06 22.35 4.91
N GLU A 171 -14.42 23.64 4.98
CA GLU A 171 -15.15 24.28 3.89
C GLU A 171 -14.24 24.50 2.67
N LYS A 172 -12.99 24.86 2.91
CA LYS A 172 -11.97 24.92 1.86
C LYS A 172 -11.74 23.55 1.24
N LEU A 173 -11.66 22.48 2.05
CA LEU A 173 -11.50 21.10 1.57
C LEU A 173 -12.65 20.70 0.64
N LYS A 174 -13.90 20.96 1.04
CA LYS A 174 -15.09 20.68 0.21
C LYS A 174 -15.05 21.43 -1.12
N LYS A 175 -14.67 22.70 -1.08
CA LYS A 175 -14.51 23.52 -2.28
C LYS A 175 -13.42 22.99 -3.21
N ASP A 176 -12.26 22.65 -2.62
CA ASP A 176 -11.13 22.10 -3.38
C ASP A 176 -11.46 20.77 -4.02
N MET A 177 -12.20 19.88 -3.35
CA MET A 177 -12.67 18.61 -3.91
C MET A 177 -13.54 18.74 -5.18
N ALA A 178 -14.22 19.86 -5.35
CA ALA A 178 -15.02 20.14 -6.53
C ALA A 178 -14.17 20.61 -7.73
N ASP A 179 -12.88 20.88 -7.54
CA ASP A 179 -11.98 21.30 -8.61
C ASP A 179 -11.83 20.20 -9.68
N PRO A 180 -12.16 20.45 -10.95
CA PRO A 180 -12.00 19.51 -12.05
C PRO A 180 -10.57 18.99 -12.20
N TYR A 181 -9.58 19.72 -11.75
CA TYR A 181 -8.16 19.33 -11.77
C TYR A 181 -7.93 17.93 -11.18
N TYR A 182 -8.57 17.60 -10.05
CA TYR A 182 -8.38 16.29 -9.43
C TYR A 182 -8.98 15.14 -10.25
N GLU A 183 -10.08 15.40 -10.92
CA GLU A 183 -10.67 14.41 -11.81
C GLU A 183 -9.75 14.10 -13.00
N GLU A 184 -9.19 15.15 -13.59
CA GLU A 184 -8.24 15.00 -14.70
C GLU A 184 -6.93 14.35 -14.26
N LEU A 185 -6.42 14.69 -13.06
CA LEU A 185 -5.24 14.06 -12.49
C LEU A 185 -5.44 12.56 -12.29
N ILE A 186 -6.53 12.16 -11.61
CA ILE A 186 -6.87 10.75 -11.36
C ILE A 186 -7.02 9.98 -12.68
N LYS A 187 -7.69 10.57 -13.67
CA LYS A 187 -7.85 9.98 -14.99
C LYS A 187 -6.51 9.78 -15.70
N LYS A 188 -5.66 10.78 -15.69
CA LYS A 188 -4.31 10.72 -16.26
C LYS A 188 -3.47 9.61 -15.63
N GLU A 189 -3.43 9.55 -14.30
CA GLU A 189 -2.67 8.53 -13.55
C GLU A 189 -3.19 7.11 -13.82
N SER A 190 -4.50 6.95 -13.95
CA SER A 190 -5.12 5.67 -14.33
C SER A 190 -4.74 5.25 -15.74
N LEU A 191 -4.73 6.18 -16.70
CA LEU A 191 -4.29 5.90 -18.07
C LEU A 191 -2.80 5.56 -18.16
N GLU A 192 -1.95 6.19 -17.36
CA GLU A 192 -0.53 5.88 -17.30
C GLU A 192 -0.28 4.42 -16.86
N LEU A 193 -1.07 3.89 -15.91
CA LEU A 193 -0.99 2.48 -15.54
C LEU A 193 -1.37 1.57 -16.70
N ALA A 194 -2.51 1.82 -17.32
CA ALA A 194 -3.02 1.03 -18.44
C ALA A 194 -2.01 1.00 -19.60
N GLN A 195 -1.51 2.16 -20.03
CA GLN A 195 -0.56 2.27 -21.16
C GLN A 195 0.79 1.60 -20.89
N ASN A 196 1.24 1.57 -19.64
CA ASN A 196 2.57 1.05 -19.32
C ASN A 196 2.56 -0.43 -18.93
N PHE A 197 1.44 -0.97 -18.39
CA PHE A 197 1.42 -2.27 -17.73
C PHE A 197 0.31 -3.19 -18.18
N GLU A 198 -0.72 -2.72 -18.89
CA GLU A 198 -1.71 -3.61 -19.51
C GLU A 198 -1.06 -4.35 -20.69
N ARG A 199 -1.36 -5.65 -20.74
CA ARG A 199 -0.96 -6.57 -21.82
C ARG A 199 -2.13 -6.84 -22.74
#